data_f30c384ea63991673376b82b8a44f70f
#
_entry.id   f30c384ea63991673376b82b8a44f70f
#
_cell.length_a   1.000
_cell.length_b   1.000
_cell.length_c   1.000
_cell.angle_alpha   90.00
_cell.angle_beta   90.00
_cell.angle_gamma   90.00
#
_symmetry.space_group_name_H-M   'P 1'
#
loop_
_entity.id
_entity.type
_entity.pdbx_description
1 polymer ?
#
loop_
_entity_poly.entity_id
_entity_poly.type
_entity_poly.pdbx_seq_one_letter_code
_entity_poly.pdbx_strand_id
1 'polypeptide(L)'
;DSLFDLAPWVFLFLIPAITMRSFAEERRNGTIELLFTKPLTDTQIILSKYIGGLVLVLFSLLPTLIYYFSIRELGNPSGNIDNGGTFGSYIGLLLIGATFVSVGIFCSSLTQNQVVAFIVAVFLCFFLYLGFDLIASFSTFGNLDSFVRGMGIYEHYQSVKRGVVDTRDILYFITVIALFVLFTKFILEKRKRKTLPQFFITTAIVIVLNFIGSFQFWRFDLTEEKIHSLSPATVDFLQNK
;
A
#
# COMPACT_ATOMS: atom_id res chain seq x y z
N ASP A 1 10.35 17.14 -3.57
CA ASP A 1 9.37 16.62 -2.58
C ASP A 1 7.92 16.74 -3.05
N SER A 2 7.53 17.82 -3.75
CA SER A 2 6.15 18.05 -4.18
C SER A 2 5.53 16.93 -5.03
N LEU A 3 6.31 16.25 -5.89
CA LEU A 3 5.82 15.13 -6.69
C LEU A 3 5.39 13.97 -5.80
N PHE A 4 6.19 13.62 -4.81
CA PHE A 4 5.92 12.51 -3.89
C PHE A 4 4.80 12.83 -2.90
N ASP A 5 4.49 14.11 -2.65
CA ASP A 5 3.34 14.53 -1.86
C ASP A 5 2.04 14.48 -2.67
N LEU A 6 2.10 14.81 -3.97
CA LEU A 6 0.93 14.82 -4.85
C LEU A 6 0.59 13.43 -5.43
N ALA A 7 1.59 12.59 -5.66
CA ALA A 7 1.38 11.29 -6.30
C ALA A 7 0.37 10.38 -5.59
N PRO A 8 0.35 10.25 -4.24
CA PRO A 8 -0.68 9.48 -3.54
C PRO A 8 -2.10 9.98 -3.81
N TRP A 9 -2.30 11.30 -3.94
CA TRP A 9 -3.59 11.88 -4.28
C TRP A 9 -4.05 11.53 -5.69
N VAL A 10 -3.11 11.53 -6.65
CA VAL A 10 -3.39 11.08 -8.01
C VAL A 10 -3.74 9.59 -8.02
N PHE A 11 -3.00 8.76 -7.28
CA PHE A 11 -3.24 7.33 -7.16
C PHE A 11 -4.59 7.01 -6.55
N LEU A 12 -5.08 7.86 -5.64
CA LEU A 12 -6.37 7.73 -4.99
C LEU A 12 -7.55 7.67 -5.98
N PHE A 13 -7.41 8.31 -7.13
CA PHE A 13 -8.40 8.29 -8.22
C PHE A 13 -8.00 7.37 -9.37
N LEU A 14 -6.73 7.39 -9.75
CA LEU A 14 -6.22 6.65 -10.90
C LEU A 14 -6.34 5.13 -10.70
N ILE A 15 -5.92 4.64 -9.55
CA ILE A 15 -5.89 3.19 -9.29
C ILE A 15 -7.30 2.59 -9.17
N PRO A 16 -8.25 3.20 -8.41
CA PRO A 16 -9.63 2.78 -8.46
C PRO A 16 -10.24 2.81 -9.87
N ALA A 17 -9.91 3.80 -10.70
CA ALA A 17 -10.39 3.88 -12.07
C ALA A 17 -9.87 2.71 -12.94
N ILE A 18 -8.63 2.29 -12.76
CA ILE A 18 -8.03 1.15 -13.44
C ILE A 18 -8.67 -0.17 -12.96
N THR A 19 -8.86 -0.32 -11.66
CA THR A 19 -9.25 -1.58 -11.03
C THR A 19 -10.77 -1.80 -10.97
N MET A 20 -11.60 -0.75 -11.13
CA MET A 20 -13.08 -0.84 -11.03
C MET A 20 -13.69 -1.89 -11.96
N ARG A 21 -13.06 -2.17 -13.10
CA ARG A 21 -13.55 -3.13 -14.10
C ARG A 21 -13.15 -4.58 -13.82
N SER A 22 -12.19 -4.81 -12.93
CA SER A 22 -11.52 -6.11 -12.76
C SER A 22 -12.47 -7.29 -12.57
N PHE A 23 -13.49 -7.16 -11.72
CA PHE A 23 -14.52 -8.16 -11.49
C PHE A 23 -15.95 -7.65 -11.81
N ALA A 24 -16.20 -6.35 -11.62
CA ALA A 24 -17.52 -5.78 -11.82
C ALA A 24 -18.03 -5.95 -13.26
N GLU A 25 -17.16 -5.81 -14.25
CA GLU A 25 -17.49 -6.00 -15.66
C GLU A 25 -17.80 -7.47 -15.99
N GLU A 26 -16.99 -8.40 -15.49
CA GLU A 26 -17.21 -9.84 -15.69
C GLU A 26 -18.51 -10.31 -15.04
N ARG A 27 -18.84 -9.76 -13.85
CA ARG A 27 -20.13 -10.03 -13.20
C ARG A 27 -21.31 -9.47 -13.96
N ARG A 28 -21.17 -8.23 -14.48
CA ARG A 28 -22.22 -7.57 -15.26
C ARG A 28 -22.52 -8.32 -16.56
N ASN A 29 -21.47 -8.81 -17.22
CA ASN A 29 -21.59 -9.51 -18.51
C ASN A 29 -21.88 -11.01 -18.35
N GLY A 30 -21.93 -11.54 -17.12
CA GLY A 30 -22.13 -12.98 -16.86
C GLY A 30 -20.92 -13.85 -17.19
N THR A 31 -19.80 -13.26 -17.63
CA THR A 31 -18.57 -13.99 -18.03
C THR A 31 -17.79 -14.54 -16.86
N ILE A 32 -18.09 -14.13 -15.63
CA ILE A 32 -17.45 -14.64 -14.43
C ILE A 32 -17.64 -16.16 -14.27
N GLU A 33 -18.78 -16.72 -14.74
CA GLU A 33 -19.05 -18.15 -14.69
C GLU A 33 -18.12 -18.93 -15.62
N LEU A 34 -17.82 -18.38 -16.81
CA LEU A 34 -16.84 -18.95 -17.73
C LEU A 34 -15.42 -18.93 -17.16
N LEU A 35 -15.12 -17.94 -16.33
CA LEU A 35 -13.81 -17.86 -15.65
C LEU A 35 -13.66 -19.00 -14.63
N PHE A 36 -14.72 -19.34 -13.90
CA PHE A 36 -14.73 -20.41 -12.91
C PHE A 36 -14.81 -21.83 -13.50
N THR A 37 -15.13 -21.99 -14.79
CA THR A 37 -15.07 -23.30 -15.48
C THR A 37 -13.66 -23.66 -15.92
N LYS A 38 -12.72 -22.70 -15.94
CA LYS A 38 -11.32 -22.98 -16.26
C LYS A 38 -10.63 -23.73 -15.10
N PRO A 39 -9.60 -24.56 -15.38
CA PRO A 39 -8.87 -25.28 -14.35
C PRO A 39 -7.88 -24.34 -13.60
N LEU A 40 -8.38 -23.21 -13.08
CA LEU A 40 -7.64 -22.22 -12.33
C LEU A 40 -8.21 -22.13 -10.91
N THR A 41 -7.33 -21.92 -9.95
CA THR A 41 -7.75 -21.63 -8.58
C THR A 41 -8.21 -20.19 -8.44
N ASP A 42 -9.14 -19.91 -7.53
CA ASP A 42 -9.62 -18.56 -7.26
C ASP A 42 -8.47 -17.60 -6.91
N THR A 43 -7.45 -18.11 -6.20
CA THR A 43 -6.25 -17.34 -5.86
C THR A 43 -5.44 -16.96 -7.10
N GLN A 44 -5.29 -17.86 -8.09
CA GLN A 44 -4.60 -17.55 -9.34
C GLN A 44 -5.33 -16.48 -10.15
N ILE A 45 -6.65 -16.51 -10.15
CA ILE A 45 -7.49 -15.50 -10.83
C ILE A 45 -7.31 -14.13 -10.16
N ILE A 46 -7.33 -14.07 -8.83
CA ILE A 46 -7.16 -12.82 -8.09
C ILE A 46 -5.74 -12.26 -8.30
N LEU A 47 -4.72 -13.11 -8.16
CA LEU A 47 -3.32 -12.71 -8.31
C LEU A 47 -3.01 -12.24 -9.73
N SER A 48 -3.58 -12.87 -10.77
CA SER A 48 -3.38 -12.41 -12.15
C SER A 48 -3.91 -11.00 -12.38
N LYS A 49 -5.10 -10.69 -11.83
CA LYS A 49 -5.67 -9.34 -11.89
C LYS A 49 -4.88 -8.33 -11.05
N TYR A 50 -4.41 -8.75 -9.88
CA TYR A 50 -3.57 -7.94 -9.00
C TYR A 50 -2.24 -7.58 -9.68
N ILE A 51 -1.55 -8.56 -10.24
CA ILE A 51 -0.29 -8.34 -10.98
C ILE A 51 -0.55 -7.44 -12.21
N GLY A 52 -1.64 -7.65 -12.94
CA GLY A 52 -2.01 -6.78 -14.06
C GLY A 52 -2.21 -5.32 -13.62
N GLY A 53 -2.91 -5.08 -12.50
CA GLY A 53 -3.07 -3.76 -11.91
C GLY A 53 -1.73 -3.15 -11.45
N LEU A 54 -0.87 -3.97 -10.82
CA LEU A 54 0.45 -3.54 -10.37
C LEU A 54 1.36 -3.13 -11.53
N VAL A 55 1.34 -3.88 -12.63
CA VAL A 55 2.09 -3.53 -13.86
C VAL A 55 1.63 -2.19 -14.41
N LEU A 56 0.32 -1.90 -14.40
CA LEU A 56 -0.19 -0.60 -14.84
C LEU A 56 0.27 0.54 -13.91
N VAL A 57 0.33 0.32 -12.61
CA VAL A 57 0.91 1.29 -11.65
C VAL A 57 2.38 1.52 -11.94
N LEU A 58 3.17 0.46 -12.12
CA LEU A 58 4.58 0.57 -12.50
C LEU A 58 4.74 1.38 -13.80
N PHE A 59 3.91 1.07 -14.80
CA PHE A 59 3.94 1.79 -16.07
C PHE A 59 3.57 3.28 -15.92
N SER A 60 2.67 3.62 -15.00
CA SER A 60 2.31 5.01 -14.70
C SER A 60 3.44 5.79 -14.00
N LEU A 61 4.34 5.10 -13.30
CA LEU A 61 5.51 5.71 -12.65
C LEU A 61 6.69 5.93 -13.62
N LEU A 62 6.79 5.21 -14.74
CA LEU A 62 7.90 5.34 -15.66
C LEU A 62 8.13 6.78 -16.18
N PRO A 63 7.10 7.55 -16.58
CA PRO A 63 7.30 8.92 -17.03
C PRO A 63 7.89 9.84 -15.95
N THR A 64 7.63 9.55 -14.66
CA THR A 64 8.14 10.37 -13.57
C THR A 64 9.65 10.23 -13.37
N LEU A 65 10.27 9.15 -13.88
CA LEU A 65 11.72 8.99 -13.90
C LEU A 65 12.41 10.04 -14.79
N ILE A 66 11.76 10.48 -15.87
CA ILE A 66 12.27 11.57 -16.73
C ILE A 66 12.40 12.86 -15.91
N TYR A 67 11.44 13.10 -15.02
CA TYR A 67 11.48 14.25 -14.11
C TYR A 67 12.68 14.18 -13.14
N TYR A 68 12.97 12.98 -12.60
CA TYR A 68 14.15 12.78 -11.76
C TYR A 68 15.45 13.11 -12.48
N PHE A 69 15.63 12.60 -13.71
CA PHE A 69 16.82 12.90 -14.52
C PHE A 69 16.94 14.39 -14.84
N SER A 70 15.83 15.04 -15.17
CA SER A 70 15.82 16.48 -15.47
C SER A 70 16.24 17.32 -14.27
N ILE A 71 15.75 17.01 -13.06
CA ILE A 71 16.13 17.76 -11.87
C ILE A 71 17.60 17.51 -11.51
N ARG A 72 18.10 16.29 -11.70
CA ARG A 72 19.50 15.95 -11.44
C ARG A 72 20.46 16.76 -12.29
N GLU A 73 20.13 16.93 -13.57
CA GLU A 73 20.97 17.70 -14.52
C GLU A 73 20.86 19.21 -14.30
N LEU A 74 19.69 19.72 -13.92
CA LEU A 74 19.44 21.14 -13.69
C LEU A 74 19.88 21.65 -12.31
N GLY A 75 20.23 20.74 -11.40
CA GLY A 75 20.72 21.09 -10.06
C GLY A 75 22.03 21.88 -10.07
N ASN A 76 22.23 22.79 -9.14
CA ASN A 76 23.50 23.52 -8.99
C ASN A 76 24.08 23.30 -7.59
N PRO A 77 25.20 22.55 -7.43
CA PRO A 77 25.88 21.78 -8.50
C PRO A 77 25.04 20.63 -9.04
N SER A 78 25.33 20.25 -10.31
CA SER A 78 24.65 19.10 -10.93
C SER A 78 24.86 17.83 -10.11
N GLY A 79 23.77 17.07 -9.89
CA GLY A 79 23.80 15.86 -9.08
C GLY A 79 23.59 16.08 -7.58
N ASN A 80 23.34 17.29 -7.11
CA ASN A 80 23.04 17.58 -5.70
C ASN A 80 21.58 17.21 -5.35
N ILE A 81 21.28 15.92 -5.40
CA ILE A 81 19.98 15.32 -5.02
C ILE A 81 20.28 14.14 -4.12
N ASP A 82 19.53 14.02 -3.03
CA ASP A 82 19.55 12.80 -2.22
C ASP A 82 18.92 11.64 -3.01
N ASN A 83 19.80 10.85 -3.65
CA ASN A 83 19.39 9.68 -4.43
C ASN A 83 18.70 8.65 -3.54
N GLY A 84 19.15 8.46 -2.30
CA GLY A 84 18.60 7.50 -1.36
C GLY A 84 17.18 7.87 -0.92
N GLY A 85 16.94 9.13 -0.56
CA GLY A 85 15.62 9.64 -0.24
C GLY A 85 14.66 9.56 -1.44
N THR A 86 15.15 9.86 -2.64
CA THR A 86 14.35 9.75 -3.87
C THR A 86 13.98 8.29 -4.16
N PHE A 87 14.92 7.35 -4.04
CA PHE A 87 14.69 5.93 -4.25
C PHE A 87 13.68 5.36 -3.22
N GLY A 88 13.84 5.74 -1.94
CA GLY A 88 12.88 5.43 -0.88
C GLY A 88 11.47 5.93 -1.21
N SER A 89 11.37 7.17 -1.73
CA SER A 89 10.08 7.75 -2.15
C SER A 89 9.40 6.95 -3.27
N TYR A 90 10.15 6.46 -4.28
CA TYR A 90 9.61 5.59 -5.33
C TYR A 90 9.16 4.24 -4.78
N ILE A 91 9.92 3.64 -3.85
CA ILE A 91 9.50 2.41 -3.16
C ILE A 91 8.19 2.66 -2.41
N GLY A 92 8.08 3.77 -1.68
CA GLY A 92 6.86 4.17 -0.97
C GLY A 92 5.65 4.32 -1.89
N LEU A 93 5.82 4.97 -3.05
CA LEU A 93 4.76 5.10 -4.05
C LEU A 93 4.33 3.74 -4.61
N LEU A 94 5.27 2.85 -4.85
CA LEU A 94 4.98 1.50 -5.33
C LEU A 94 4.19 0.70 -4.29
N LEU A 95 4.55 0.81 -3.01
CA LEU A 95 3.85 0.13 -1.91
C LEU A 95 2.42 0.66 -1.73
N ILE A 96 2.21 1.99 -1.78
CA ILE A 96 0.87 2.59 -1.79
C ILE A 96 0.08 2.10 -3.00
N GLY A 97 0.68 2.17 -4.18
CA GLY A 97 0.04 1.74 -5.42
C GLY A 97 -0.39 0.28 -5.35
N ALA A 98 0.48 -0.60 -4.88
CA ALA A 98 0.19 -2.02 -4.69
C ALA A 98 -0.98 -2.24 -3.70
N THR A 99 -1.03 -1.46 -2.63
CA THR A 99 -2.12 -1.51 -1.65
C THR A 99 -3.43 -1.04 -2.27
N PHE A 100 -3.44 0.10 -2.96
CA PHE A 100 -4.64 0.61 -3.61
C PHE A 100 -5.16 -0.32 -4.71
N VAL A 101 -4.27 -1.01 -5.44
CA VAL A 101 -4.67 -2.06 -6.39
C VAL A 101 -5.42 -3.19 -5.68
N SER A 102 -4.93 -3.68 -4.53
CA SER A 102 -5.60 -4.74 -3.78
C SER A 102 -6.99 -4.32 -3.28
N VAL A 103 -7.10 -3.08 -2.77
CA VAL A 103 -8.37 -2.46 -2.34
C VAL A 103 -9.34 -2.31 -3.51
N GLY A 104 -8.87 -1.81 -4.66
CA GLY A 104 -9.71 -1.59 -5.84
C GLY A 104 -10.26 -2.90 -6.42
N ILE A 105 -9.44 -3.96 -6.45
CA ILE A 105 -9.88 -5.31 -6.86
C ILE A 105 -10.93 -5.86 -5.90
N PHE A 106 -10.73 -5.69 -4.60
CA PHE A 106 -11.71 -6.06 -3.58
C PHE A 106 -13.03 -5.33 -3.81
N CYS A 107 -13.03 -4.01 -3.95
CA CYS A 107 -14.25 -3.22 -4.22
C CYS A 107 -14.93 -3.63 -5.51
N SER A 108 -14.16 -3.91 -6.56
CA SER A 108 -14.70 -4.42 -7.83
C SER A 108 -15.35 -5.79 -7.68
N SER A 109 -14.92 -6.61 -6.72
CA SER A 109 -15.53 -7.92 -6.44
C SER A 109 -16.85 -7.84 -5.69
N LEU A 110 -17.20 -6.72 -5.05
CA LEU A 110 -18.41 -6.54 -4.26
C LEU A 110 -19.67 -6.27 -5.11
N THR A 111 -19.52 -5.64 -6.27
CA THR A 111 -20.63 -5.12 -7.05
C THR A 111 -20.51 -5.46 -8.54
N GLN A 112 -21.63 -5.39 -9.26
CA GLN A 112 -21.68 -5.50 -10.73
C GLN A 112 -21.59 -4.13 -11.42
N ASN A 113 -21.73 -3.04 -10.66
CA ASN A 113 -21.69 -1.69 -11.20
C ASN A 113 -20.28 -1.10 -11.02
N GLN A 114 -19.62 -0.82 -12.16
CA GLN A 114 -18.26 -0.28 -12.19
C GLN A 114 -18.16 1.08 -11.48
N VAL A 115 -19.17 1.96 -11.63
CA VAL A 115 -19.19 3.29 -11.00
C VAL A 115 -19.29 3.16 -9.47
N VAL A 116 -20.13 2.25 -8.99
CA VAL A 116 -20.23 1.96 -7.55
C VAL A 116 -18.91 1.40 -7.02
N ALA A 117 -18.30 0.45 -7.76
CA ALA A 117 -16.99 -0.09 -7.41
C ALA A 117 -15.92 1.00 -7.29
N PHE A 118 -15.90 1.94 -8.25
CA PHE A 118 -14.99 3.08 -8.25
C PHE A 118 -15.18 3.98 -7.02
N ILE A 119 -16.43 4.42 -6.77
CA ILE A 119 -16.74 5.31 -5.64
C ILE A 119 -16.33 4.67 -4.30
N VAL A 120 -16.70 3.39 -4.10
CA VAL A 120 -16.37 2.65 -2.87
C VAL A 120 -14.86 2.47 -2.73
N ALA A 121 -14.15 2.19 -3.84
CA ALA A 121 -12.70 2.06 -3.82
C ALA A 121 -12.00 3.38 -3.48
N VAL A 122 -12.42 4.50 -4.09
CA VAL A 122 -11.87 5.84 -3.78
C VAL A 122 -12.07 6.17 -2.31
N PHE A 123 -13.30 5.97 -1.80
CA PHE A 123 -13.59 6.24 -0.38
C PHE A 123 -12.77 5.37 0.56
N LEU A 124 -12.64 4.07 0.26
CA LEU A 124 -11.89 3.15 1.11
C LEU A 124 -10.38 3.43 1.07
N CYS A 125 -9.83 3.73 -0.12
CA CYS A 125 -8.43 4.16 -0.26
C CYS A 125 -8.17 5.47 0.50
N PHE A 126 -9.07 6.45 0.39
CA PHE A 126 -8.98 7.70 1.14
C PHE A 126 -9.01 7.47 2.65
N PHE A 127 -9.93 6.63 3.12
CA PHE A 127 -10.04 6.29 4.54
C PHE A 127 -8.78 5.59 5.06
N LEU A 128 -8.24 4.62 4.32
CA LEU A 128 -7.01 3.93 4.70
C LEU A 128 -5.79 4.86 4.66
N TYR A 129 -5.76 5.82 3.73
CA TYR A 129 -4.63 6.74 3.59
C TYR A 129 -4.64 7.82 4.67
N LEU A 130 -5.76 8.51 4.87
CA LEU A 130 -5.86 9.67 5.78
C LEU A 130 -6.81 9.48 6.95
N GLY A 131 -7.78 8.56 6.85
CA GLY A 131 -8.84 8.44 7.83
C GLY A 131 -8.34 8.20 9.25
N PHE A 132 -7.34 7.35 9.41
CA PHE A 132 -6.75 7.06 10.72
C PHE A 132 -5.99 8.26 11.30
N ASP A 133 -5.26 9.01 10.47
CA ASP A 133 -4.56 10.21 10.91
C ASP A 133 -5.55 11.31 11.31
N LEU A 134 -6.62 11.51 10.54
CA LEU A 134 -7.69 12.43 10.87
C LEU A 134 -8.37 12.06 12.19
N ILE A 135 -8.70 10.78 12.42
CA ILE A 135 -9.30 10.32 13.68
C ILE A 135 -8.36 10.59 14.85
N ALA A 136 -7.07 10.28 14.71
CA ALA A 136 -6.07 10.53 15.76
C ALA A 136 -5.85 12.03 16.01
N SER A 137 -6.04 12.89 15.00
CA SER A 137 -5.86 14.36 15.14
C SER A 137 -6.88 15.01 16.08
N PHE A 138 -8.04 14.38 16.27
CA PHE A 138 -9.05 14.85 17.23
C PHE A 138 -8.68 14.58 18.70
N SER A 139 -7.53 13.93 18.97
CA SER A 139 -7.03 13.61 20.32
C SER A 139 -8.09 12.93 21.22
N THR A 140 -8.96 12.13 20.62
CA THR A 140 -10.13 11.54 21.28
C THR A 140 -9.73 10.35 22.16
N PHE A 141 -8.62 9.67 21.81
CA PHE A 141 -8.18 8.42 22.43
C PHE A 141 -6.98 8.58 23.37
N GLY A 142 -6.45 9.81 23.57
CA GLY A 142 -5.33 10.09 24.45
C GLY A 142 -4.08 9.26 24.09
N ASN A 143 -3.65 8.37 25.00
CA ASN A 143 -2.44 7.56 24.76
C ASN A 143 -2.57 6.55 23.60
N LEU A 144 -3.78 6.31 23.08
CA LEU A 144 -4.00 5.41 21.93
C LEU A 144 -3.92 6.13 20.56
N ASP A 145 -3.78 7.46 20.55
CA ASP A 145 -3.73 8.23 19.30
C ASP A 145 -2.56 7.80 18.41
N SER A 146 -1.40 7.49 19.00
CA SER A 146 -0.24 6.97 18.27
C SER A 146 -0.48 5.60 17.66
N PHE A 147 -1.21 4.73 18.36
CA PHE A 147 -1.59 3.42 17.84
C PHE A 147 -2.57 3.55 16.66
N VAL A 148 -3.56 4.45 16.77
CA VAL A 148 -4.52 4.72 15.69
C VAL A 148 -3.81 5.26 14.45
N ARG A 149 -2.86 6.19 14.61
CA ARG A 149 -2.02 6.67 13.49
C ARG A 149 -1.25 5.56 12.81
N GLY A 150 -0.63 4.69 13.61
CA GLY A 150 0.10 3.53 13.10
C GLY A 150 -0.75 2.50 12.34
N MET A 151 -2.08 2.61 12.35
CA MET A 151 -2.96 1.82 11.50
C MET A 151 -3.15 2.43 10.10
N GLY A 152 -2.74 3.70 9.88
CA GLY A 152 -2.93 4.43 8.63
C GLY A 152 -1.75 4.26 7.67
N ILE A 153 -2.03 4.25 6.37
CA ILE A 153 -1.01 4.19 5.32
C ILE A 153 -0.10 5.42 5.35
N TYR A 154 -0.64 6.58 5.71
CA TYR A 154 0.06 7.87 5.67
C TYR A 154 1.32 7.86 6.54
N GLU A 155 1.23 7.38 7.78
CA GLU A 155 2.36 7.31 8.71
C GLU A 155 3.52 6.46 8.14
N HIS A 156 3.20 5.26 7.66
CA HIS A 156 4.18 4.34 7.06
C HIS A 156 4.78 4.90 5.77
N TYR A 157 3.97 5.58 4.95
CA TYR A 157 4.46 6.23 3.74
C TYR A 157 5.43 7.36 4.03
N GLN A 158 5.13 8.20 5.03
CA GLN A 158 6.01 9.31 5.43
C GLN A 158 7.37 8.82 5.93
N SER A 159 7.44 7.66 6.57
CA SER A 159 8.69 7.02 6.95
C SER A 159 9.52 6.65 5.71
N VAL A 160 8.93 5.87 4.80
CA VAL A 160 9.60 5.37 3.59
C VAL A 160 9.99 6.54 2.64
N LYS A 161 9.13 7.55 2.52
CA LYS A 161 9.38 8.75 1.69
C LYS A 161 10.66 9.51 2.12
N ARG A 162 11.00 9.51 3.40
CA ARG A 162 12.23 10.13 3.91
C ARG A 162 13.50 9.31 3.61
N GLY A 163 13.39 8.21 2.88
CA GLY A 163 14.49 7.31 2.58
C GLY A 163 14.79 6.29 3.70
N VAL A 164 13.93 6.21 4.71
CA VAL A 164 14.05 5.24 5.80
C VAL A 164 13.09 4.10 5.54
N VAL A 165 13.61 2.93 5.21
CA VAL A 165 12.81 1.73 4.97
C VAL A 165 12.91 0.84 6.20
N ASP A 166 11.91 0.90 7.05
CA ASP A 166 11.78 -0.01 8.19
C ASP A 166 11.09 -1.31 7.75
N THR A 167 11.56 -2.46 8.25
CA THR A 167 10.89 -3.75 8.00
C THR A 167 9.44 -3.75 8.48
N ARG A 168 9.14 -2.95 9.50
CA ARG A 168 7.79 -2.70 10.01
C ARG A 168 6.87 -2.13 8.93
N ASP A 169 7.35 -1.13 8.17
CA ASP A 169 6.55 -0.47 7.14
C ASP A 169 6.28 -1.41 5.97
N ILE A 170 7.29 -2.17 5.54
CA ILE A 170 7.13 -3.20 4.49
C ILE A 170 6.12 -4.27 4.94
N LEU A 171 6.25 -4.77 6.18
CA LEU A 171 5.35 -5.79 6.73
C LEU A 171 3.91 -5.27 6.77
N TYR A 172 3.70 -4.01 7.17
CA TYR A 172 2.40 -3.37 7.17
C TYR A 172 1.77 -3.38 5.77
N PHE A 173 2.47 -2.90 4.74
CA PHE A 173 1.96 -2.89 3.37
C PHE A 173 1.64 -4.29 2.87
N ILE A 174 2.54 -5.26 3.07
CA ILE A 174 2.32 -6.66 2.66
C ILE A 174 1.08 -7.25 3.35
N THR A 175 0.90 -6.99 4.63
CA THR A 175 -0.23 -7.54 5.39
C THR A 175 -1.55 -6.89 4.99
N VAL A 176 -1.59 -5.60 4.69
CA VAL A 176 -2.79 -4.93 4.16
C VAL A 176 -3.14 -5.47 2.77
N ILE A 177 -2.15 -5.63 1.88
CA ILE A 177 -2.35 -6.24 0.56
C ILE A 177 -2.93 -7.66 0.71
N ALA A 178 -2.30 -8.49 1.54
CA ALA A 178 -2.75 -9.85 1.79
C ALA A 178 -4.18 -9.89 2.34
N LEU A 179 -4.52 -8.98 3.25
CA LEU A 179 -5.87 -8.85 3.81
C LEU A 179 -6.92 -8.62 2.71
N PHE A 180 -6.71 -7.63 1.83
CA PHE A 180 -7.67 -7.33 0.77
C PHE A 180 -7.73 -8.42 -0.30
N VAL A 181 -6.62 -9.08 -0.61
CA VAL A 181 -6.60 -10.26 -1.49
C VAL A 181 -7.41 -11.41 -0.88
N LEU A 182 -7.26 -11.66 0.43
CA LEU A 182 -8.04 -12.67 1.16
C LEU A 182 -9.52 -12.30 1.23
N PHE A 183 -9.85 -11.02 1.43
CA PHE A 183 -11.23 -10.53 1.39
C PHE A 183 -11.85 -10.74 0.01
N THR A 184 -11.11 -10.48 -1.06
CA THR A 184 -11.56 -10.75 -2.44
C THR A 184 -11.83 -12.23 -2.63
N LYS A 185 -10.92 -13.10 -2.18
CA LYS A 185 -11.08 -14.55 -2.24
C LYS A 185 -12.33 -15.00 -1.49
N PHE A 186 -12.54 -14.49 -0.28
CA PHE A 186 -13.72 -14.78 0.51
C PHE A 186 -15.03 -14.41 -0.20
N ILE A 187 -15.09 -13.24 -0.88
CA ILE A 187 -16.25 -12.82 -1.66
C ILE A 187 -16.54 -13.75 -2.84
N LEU A 188 -15.50 -14.22 -3.53
CA LEU A 188 -15.64 -15.15 -4.65
C LEU A 188 -16.03 -16.56 -4.19
N GLU A 189 -15.50 -17.03 -3.06
CA GLU A 189 -15.81 -18.33 -2.47
C GLU A 189 -17.16 -18.39 -1.73
N LYS A 190 -17.83 -17.26 -1.49
CA LYS A 190 -19.11 -17.16 -0.76
C LYS A 190 -20.22 -18.05 -1.32
N ARG A 191 -20.04 -18.58 -2.52
CA ARG A 191 -20.85 -19.66 -3.10
C ARG A 191 -20.70 -21.00 -2.36
N LYS A 192 -19.64 -21.20 -1.53
CA LYS A 192 -19.33 -22.42 -0.76
C LYS A 192 -19.45 -22.15 0.73
N ARG A 193 -20.56 -22.26 1.29
CA ARG A 193 -21.17 -22.07 2.63
C ARG A 193 -20.33 -22.26 3.93
N LYS A 194 -18.99 -22.30 3.94
CA LYS A 194 -18.19 -22.69 5.14
C LYS A 194 -17.07 -21.73 5.60
N THR A 195 -17.02 -20.49 5.15
CA THR A 195 -15.79 -19.66 5.24
C THR A 195 -15.81 -18.50 6.26
N LEU A 196 -16.93 -18.22 6.94
CA LEU A 196 -17.02 -17.11 7.90
C LEU A 196 -15.98 -17.18 9.05
N PRO A 197 -15.80 -18.31 9.75
CA PRO A 197 -14.80 -18.37 10.84
C PRO A 197 -13.37 -18.23 10.31
N GLN A 198 -13.05 -18.75 9.13
CA GLN A 198 -11.73 -18.60 8.53
C GLN A 198 -11.39 -17.15 8.21
N PHE A 199 -12.37 -16.36 7.77
CA PHE A 199 -12.21 -14.93 7.53
C PHE A 199 -11.80 -14.17 8.81
N PHE A 200 -12.50 -14.38 9.92
CA PHE A 200 -12.15 -13.74 11.19
C PHE A 200 -10.80 -14.18 11.72
N ILE A 201 -10.46 -15.46 11.58
CA ILE A 201 -9.17 -16.01 12.01
C ILE A 201 -8.04 -15.37 11.19
N THR A 202 -8.17 -15.32 9.86
CA THR A 202 -7.12 -14.72 9.00
C THR A 202 -6.95 -13.23 9.25
N THR A 203 -8.04 -12.49 9.45
CA THR A 203 -7.99 -11.08 9.82
C THR A 203 -7.29 -10.88 11.17
N ALA A 204 -7.63 -11.70 12.17
CA ALA A 204 -6.98 -11.64 13.48
C ALA A 204 -5.47 -11.95 13.39
N ILE A 205 -5.07 -12.97 12.61
CA ILE A 205 -3.66 -13.30 12.39
C ILE A 205 -2.91 -12.11 11.76
N VAL A 206 -3.49 -11.45 10.75
CA VAL A 206 -2.88 -10.29 10.10
C VAL A 206 -2.68 -9.13 11.10
N ILE A 207 -3.67 -8.85 11.94
CA ILE A 207 -3.57 -7.82 12.97
C ILE A 207 -2.46 -8.17 13.98
N VAL A 208 -2.40 -9.42 14.45
CA VAL A 208 -1.38 -9.90 15.39
C VAL A 208 0.02 -9.81 14.78
N LEU A 209 0.19 -10.18 13.50
CA LEU A 209 1.48 -10.08 12.81
C LEU A 209 1.97 -8.62 12.72
N ASN A 210 1.07 -7.67 12.40
CA ASN A 210 1.43 -6.24 12.42
C ASN A 210 1.80 -5.76 13.82
N PHE A 211 1.06 -6.20 14.84
CA PHE A 211 1.36 -5.84 16.22
C PHE A 211 2.73 -6.36 16.66
N ILE A 212 3.06 -7.63 16.38
CA ILE A 212 4.37 -8.21 16.68
C ILE A 212 5.47 -7.49 15.90
N GLY A 213 5.28 -7.21 14.61
CA GLY A 213 6.23 -6.50 13.75
C GLY A 213 6.52 -5.06 14.21
N SER A 214 5.62 -4.44 14.99
CA SER A 214 5.84 -3.10 15.54
C SER A 214 6.86 -3.07 16.69
N PHE A 215 7.11 -4.20 17.38
CA PHE A 215 8.05 -4.27 18.51
C PHE A 215 9.49 -4.57 18.11
N GLN A 216 9.69 -5.34 17.03
CA GLN A 216 11.02 -5.70 16.56
C GLN A 216 11.13 -5.39 15.07
N PHE A 217 11.90 -4.36 14.72
CA PHE A 217 12.10 -3.97 13.32
C PHE A 217 13.55 -3.63 13.07
N TRP A 218 14.01 -3.90 11.87
CA TRP A 218 15.29 -3.44 11.34
C TRP A 218 15.06 -2.20 10.49
N ARG A 219 15.97 -1.24 10.67
CA ARG A 219 15.93 0.03 9.93
C ARG A 219 17.02 0.05 8.89
N PHE A 220 16.65 0.32 7.66
CA PHE A 220 17.55 0.56 6.55
C PHE A 220 17.49 2.03 6.17
N ASP A 221 18.56 2.75 6.46
CA ASP A 221 18.71 4.15 6.06
C ASP A 221 19.34 4.17 4.66
N LEU A 222 18.54 4.57 3.65
CA LEU A 222 18.96 4.67 2.27
C LEU A 222 19.56 6.03 1.94
N THR A 223 19.46 7.03 2.84
CA THR A 223 19.97 8.37 2.60
C THR A 223 21.50 8.36 2.45
N GLU A 224 22.05 9.20 1.57
CA GLU A 224 23.50 9.24 1.30
C GLU A 224 24.31 9.60 2.55
N GLU A 225 23.81 10.52 3.35
CA GLU A 225 24.48 10.98 4.59
C GLU A 225 24.10 10.19 5.84
N LYS A 226 23.25 9.15 5.71
CA LYS A 226 22.73 8.34 6.83
C LYS A 226 22.21 9.17 7.99
N ILE A 227 21.51 10.25 7.69
CA ILE A 227 21.04 11.24 8.68
C ILE A 227 20.01 10.68 9.68
N HIS A 228 19.43 9.53 9.39
CA HIS A 228 18.47 8.83 10.25
C HIS A 228 19.06 7.63 10.99
N SER A 229 20.38 7.42 10.92
CA SER A 229 21.11 6.40 11.67
C SER A 229 22.08 7.05 12.67
N LEU A 230 22.34 6.37 13.79
CA LEU A 230 23.32 6.84 14.78
C LEU A 230 24.73 6.80 14.18
N SER A 231 25.51 7.87 14.38
CA SER A 231 26.90 7.88 13.95
C SER A 231 27.72 6.79 14.70
N PRO A 232 28.75 6.20 14.08
CA PRO A 232 29.60 5.21 14.74
C PRO A 232 30.13 5.69 16.09
N ALA A 233 30.52 6.96 16.20
CA ALA A 233 31.00 7.56 17.44
C ALA A 233 29.93 7.58 18.55
N THR A 234 28.67 7.79 18.19
CA THR A 234 27.52 7.76 19.14
C THR A 234 27.23 6.33 19.59
N VAL A 235 27.35 5.36 18.69
CA VAL A 235 27.15 3.93 19.01
C VAL A 235 28.24 3.47 20.00
N ASP A 236 29.50 3.79 19.72
CA ASP A 236 30.64 3.46 20.61
C ASP A 236 30.49 4.10 21.99
N PHE A 237 30.02 5.34 22.06
CA PHE A 237 29.74 6.01 23.33
C PHE A 237 28.63 5.33 24.14
N LEU A 238 27.59 4.83 23.48
CA LEU A 238 26.47 4.14 24.15
C LEU A 238 26.82 2.71 24.58
N GLN A 239 27.72 2.03 23.87
CA GLN A 239 28.19 0.68 24.22
C GLN A 239 29.22 0.65 25.35
N ASN A 240 29.97 1.76 25.55
CA ASN A 240 31.01 1.87 26.56
C ASN A 240 30.51 2.49 27.89
N LYS A 241 29.20 2.56 28.09
CA LYS A 241 28.54 3.04 29.29
C LYS A 241 27.79 1.91 30.00
#